data_fc0f73e47c192b4991ec29e0b8c05c2c
#
_entry.id   fc0f73e47c192b4991ec29e0b8c05c2c
#
_cell.length_a   1.000
_cell.length_b   1.000
_cell.length_c   1.000
_cell.angle_alpha   90.00
_cell.angle_beta   90.00
_cell.angle_gamma   90.00
#
_symmetry.space_group_name_H-M   'P 1'
#
loop_
_entity.id
_entity.type
_entity.pdbx_description
1 polymer ?
#
loop_
_entity_poly.entity_id
_entity_poly.type
_entity_poly.pdbx_seq_one_letter_code
_entity_poly.pdbx_strand_id
1 'polypeptide(L)'
;MTQKNSLELGALRAGSPAEFAFPVIPELLTGQPLPCPACGGSDLESFYQLNDVPAHSCLMLPTRDAALAFPRGDIELAFCRDCGFISNIRFDVSLNKYSPAYEETQAFSPRFMRFVNDVCDDQIAKYGIGPGVSVLEIGCGKGEFLVALCERSGCNGIGLDPGYRPERTQSTASSRIRFLRDFYGPRYSHLQADYVCCRHTLEHIGPVREFVALVRQTIGDRRHVNVFFELPDMERVLEHGVFWDIYYEHCTYFTRGSLARLFRETGFDVLELYKAYGGQYLMLEARPASGPTAARLPQENDLERTARLVDDFQAQVAAQLQQLQDIVSSARSAGKTLAIWGSGSKCVSLIGSLRIGEELTAIVDINPHKHGKFLAGSGREILSPEALRTVRPDIVLLMNSIYTEEVRNDLTTRGLRPKLVPL
;
A
#
# COMPACT_ATOMS: atom_id res chain seq x y z
N MET A 1 6.65 -53.45 19.82
CA MET A 1 5.48 -53.18 18.97
C MET A 1 5.17 -51.69 19.08
N THR A 2 5.74 -50.91 18.20
CA THR A 2 5.62 -49.45 18.13
C THR A 2 4.82 -49.10 16.89
N GLN A 3 3.58 -48.65 17.06
CA GLN A 3 2.73 -48.18 15.99
C GLN A 3 3.23 -46.78 15.54
N LYS A 4 3.64 -46.69 14.29
CA LYS A 4 3.85 -45.45 13.57
C LYS A 4 2.48 -44.92 13.07
N ASN A 5 2.03 -43.82 13.62
CA ASN A 5 0.95 -43.01 13.03
C ASN A 5 1.52 -42.14 11.91
N SER A 6 1.33 -42.56 10.69
CA SER A 6 1.52 -41.74 9.50
C SER A 6 0.23 -40.95 9.27
N LEU A 7 0.25 -39.65 9.55
CA LEU A 7 -0.79 -38.73 9.08
C LEU A 7 -0.56 -38.45 7.60
N GLU A 8 -1.41 -38.99 6.75
CA GLU A 8 -1.49 -38.70 5.33
C GLU A 8 -1.91 -37.21 5.15
N LEU A 9 -1.03 -36.45 4.53
CA LEU A 9 -1.34 -35.12 4.02
C LEU A 9 -2.27 -35.23 2.81
N GLY A 10 -3.57 -35.08 3.03
CA GLY A 10 -4.53 -34.90 1.96
C GLY A 10 -4.20 -33.62 1.17
N ALA A 11 -3.91 -33.76 -0.11
CA ALA A 11 -3.73 -32.66 -1.04
C ALA A 11 -5.03 -31.86 -1.14
N LEU A 12 -5.08 -30.69 -0.51
CA LEU A 12 -6.16 -29.72 -0.68
C LEU A 12 -6.07 -29.16 -2.10
N ARG A 13 -7.09 -29.44 -2.92
CA ARG A 13 -7.28 -28.85 -4.24
C ARG A 13 -7.36 -27.32 -4.08
N ALA A 14 -6.56 -26.59 -4.83
CA ALA A 14 -6.68 -25.16 -4.96
C ALA A 14 -8.08 -24.82 -5.48
N GLY A 15 -8.88 -24.12 -4.66
CA GLY A 15 -10.17 -23.58 -5.08
C GLY A 15 -9.98 -22.58 -6.23
N SER A 16 -10.97 -22.48 -7.11
CA SER A 16 -10.92 -21.55 -8.23
C SER A 16 -10.96 -20.10 -7.72
N PRO A 17 -10.36 -19.14 -8.44
CA PRO A 17 -10.37 -17.72 -8.06
C PRO A 17 -11.76 -17.09 -7.90
N ALA A 18 -12.81 -17.75 -8.39
CA ALA A 18 -14.19 -17.25 -8.37
C ALA A 18 -14.88 -17.36 -7.00
N GLU A 19 -14.34 -18.11 -6.04
CA GLU A 19 -14.97 -18.31 -4.71
C GLU A 19 -14.60 -17.24 -3.68
N PHE A 20 -13.73 -16.30 -4.01
CA PHE A 20 -13.18 -15.26 -3.11
C PHE A 20 -13.37 -13.83 -3.61
N ALA A 21 -14.28 -13.61 -4.55
CA ALA A 21 -14.81 -12.28 -4.75
C ALA A 21 -15.50 -11.87 -3.44
N PHE A 22 -14.98 -10.89 -2.70
CA PHE A 22 -15.83 -10.07 -1.85
C PHE A 22 -17.08 -9.76 -2.66
N PRO A 23 -18.29 -9.83 -2.10
CA PRO A 23 -19.51 -9.68 -2.89
C PRO A 23 -19.33 -8.42 -3.76
N VAL A 24 -19.35 -8.64 -5.07
CA VAL A 24 -19.49 -7.55 -6.03
C VAL A 24 -20.78 -6.87 -5.60
N ILE A 25 -20.71 -5.59 -5.21
CA ILE A 25 -21.90 -4.83 -4.88
C ILE A 25 -22.73 -4.80 -6.17
N PRO A 26 -23.87 -5.52 -6.25
CA PRO A 26 -24.63 -5.70 -7.50
C PRO A 26 -25.33 -4.42 -7.99
N GLU A 27 -25.11 -3.26 -7.35
CA GLU A 27 -26.00 -2.12 -7.39
C GLU A 27 -25.55 -0.91 -8.22
N LEU A 28 -24.50 -1.05 -9.03
CA LEU A 28 -24.19 -0.03 -10.04
C LEU A 28 -25.31 0.19 -11.08
N LEU A 29 -26.42 -0.59 -10.97
CA LEU A 29 -27.53 -0.54 -11.94
C LEU A 29 -28.78 0.20 -11.45
N THR A 30 -28.84 0.71 -10.22
CA THR A 30 -30.09 1.25 -9.67
C THR A 30 -30.18 2.76 -9.60
N GLY A 31 -29.15 3.52 -9.99
CA GLY A 31 -29.18 5.00 -9.95
C GLY A 31 -29.27 5.61 -8.55
N GLN A 32 -29.15 4.82 -7.50
CA GLN A 32 -29.04 5.31 -6.13
C GLN A 32 -27.57 5.60 -5.78
N PRO A 33 -27.29 6.67 -5.02
CA PRO A 33 -25.94 6.95 -4.56
C PRO A 33 -25.40 5.78 -3.72
N LEU A 34 -24.19 5.34 -4.00
CA LEU A 34 -23.52 4.27 -3.24
C LEU A 34 -23.32 4.75 -1.79
N PRO A 35 -23.63 3.92 -0.77
CA PRO A 35 -23.36 4.28 0.61
C PRO A 35 -21.85 4.26 0.88
N CYS A 36 -21.40 5.07 1.84
CA CYS A 36 -20.00 5.07 2.30
C CYS A 36 -19.61 3.69 2.83
N PRO A 37 -18.55 3.05 2.30
CA PRO A 37 -18.16 1.70 2.74
C PRO A 37 -17.59 1.64 4.16
N ALA A 38 -17.30 2.78 4.78
CA ALA A 38 -16.83 2.85 6.16
C ALA A 38 -17.99 3.04 7.17
N CYS A 39 -18.92 3.96 6.94
CA CYS A 39 -19.98 4.28 7.90
C CYS A 39 -21.40 3.96 7.42
N GLY A 40 -21.61 3.68 6.13
CA GLY A 40 -22.94 3.47 5.54
C GLY A 40 -23.72 4.76 5.25
N GLY A 41 -23.14 5.94 5.51
CA GLY A 41 -23.73 7.23 5.20
C GLY A 41 -23.87 7.47 3.69
N SER A 42 -24.76 8.37 3.29
CA SER A 42 -25.03 8.69 1.87
C SER A 42 -24.49 10.05 1.42
N ASP A 43 -23.87 10.81 2.32
CA ASP A 43 -23.32 12.14 2.02
C ASP A 43 -21.89 12.02 1.46
N LEU A 44 -21.80 11.56 0.20
CA LEU A 44 -20.57 11.39 -0.55
C LEU A 44 -20.43 12.51 -1.58
N GLU A 45 -19.33 13.24 -1.53
CA GLU A 45 -18.99 14.32 -2.45
C GLU A 45 -17.78 13.96 -3.30
N SER A 46 -17.95 13.89 -4.63
CA SER A 46 -16.85 13.69 -5.57
C SER A 46 -15.99 14.95 -5.67
N PHE A 47 -14.66 14.80 -5.54
CA PHE A 47 -13.75 15.93 -5.53
C PHE A 47 -12.52 15.79 -6.44
N TYR A 48 -12.21 14.57 -6.93
CA TYR A 48 -11.04 14.35 -7.79
C TYR A 48 -11.29 13.21 -8.77
N GLN A 49 -10.90 13.40 -10.04
CA GLN A 49 -11.10 12.42 -11.10
C GLN A 49 -9.85 12.22 -11.94
N LEU A 50 -9.53 10.97 -12.25
CA LEU A 50 -8.56 10.54 -13.26
C LEU A 50 -9.19 9.45 -14.11
N ASN A 51 -9.25 9.66 -15.41
CA ASN A 51 -9.82 8.68 -16.33
C ASN A 51 -8.73 7.88 -17.03
N ASP A 52 -9.06 6.65 -17.40
CA ASP A 52 -8.24 5.80 -18.25
C ASP A 52 -6.83 5.57 -17.66
N VAL A 53 -6.75 5.21 -16.37
CA VAL A 53 -5.48 4.89 -15.70
C VAL A 53 -5.24 3.37 -15.67
N PRO A 54 -3.98 2.89 -15.71
CA PRO A 54 -3.71 1.46 -15.57
C PRO A 54 -4.27 0.88 -14.28
N ALA A 55 -4.97 -0.25 -14.38
CA ALA A 55 -5.60 -0.90 -13.22
C ALA A 55 -4.60 -1.51 -12.24
N HIS A 56 -3.35 -1.68 -12.64
CA HIS A 56 -2.22 -2.05 -11.78
C HIS A 56 -0.96 -1.31 -12.16
N SER A 57 -0.15 -0.99 -11.19
CA SER A 57 1.12 -0.28 -11.35
C SER A 57 2.35 -1.14 -11.02
N CYS A 58 2.20 -2.13 -10.15
CA CYS A 58 3.31 -2.99 -9.71
C CYS A 58 3.26 -4.42 -10.31
N LEU A 59 2.35 -4.71 -11.24
CA LEU A 59 2.43 -5.93 -12.04
C LEU A 59 3.50 -5.77 -13.11
N MET A 60 4.51 -6.63 -13.05
CA MET A 60 5.67 -6.57 -13.97
C MET A 60 5.34 -7.25 -15.28
N LEU A 61 5.22 -6.45 -16.35
CA LEU A 61 4.80 -6.93 -17.67
C LEU A 61 6.01 -7.36 -18.50
N PRO A 62 5.91 -8.49 -19.23
CA PRO A 62 7.06 -9.07 -19.91
C PRO A 62 7.42 -8.35 -21.23
N THR A 63 6.47 -7.65 -21.84
CA THR A 63 6.66 -6.97 -23.12
C THR A 63 6.03 -5.58 -23.14
N ARG A 64 6.53 -4.74 -24.03
CA ARG A 64 5.99 -3.39 -24.27
C ARG A 64 4.50 -3.44 -24.69
N ASP A 65 4.16 -4.35 -25.58
CA ASP A 65 2.79 -4.47 -26.10
C ASP A 65 1.81 -4.89 -25.00
N ALA A 66 2.19 -5.84 -24.15
CA ALA A 66 1.39 -6.23 -22.98
C ALA A 66 1.19 -5.04 -22.01
N ALA A 67 2.19 -4.19 -21.86
CA ALA A 67 2.11 -3.01 -21.00
C ALA A 67 1.18 -1.92 -21.58
N LEU A 68 1.22 -1.70 -22.89
CA LEU A 68 0.34 -0.74 -23.57
C LEU A 68 -1.12 -1.22 -23.61
N ALA A 69 -1.33 -2.53 -23.76
CA ALA A 69 -2.67 -3.15 -23.80
C ALA A 69 -3.22 -3.48 -22.39
N PHE A 70 -2.53 -3.06 -21.32
CA PHE A 70 -2.92 -3.41 -19.96
C PHE A 70 -4.30 -2.82 -19.61
N PRO A 71 -5.16 -3.56 -18.87
CA PRO A 71 -6.48 -3.07 -18.45
C PRO A 71 -6.41 -1.72 -17.74
N ARG A 72 -7.40 -0.88 -18.00
CA ARG A 72 -7.48 0.48 -17.49
C ARG A 72 -8.83 0.71 -16.83
N GLY A 73 -8.87 1.61 -15.87
CA GLY A 73 -10.10 1.99 -15.17
C GLY A 73 -10.10 3.48 -14.84
N ASP A 74 -11.18 3.93 -14.22
CA ASP A 74 -11.35 5.31 -13.81
C ASP A 74 -11.20 5.43 -12.29
N ILE A 75 -10.63 6.54 -11.86
CA ILE A 75 -10.59 6.95 -10.46
C ILE A 75 -11.53 8.14 -10.31
N GLU A 76 -12.48 8.03 -9.38
CA GLU A 76 -13.28 9.14 -8.91
C GLU A 76 -13.31 9.08 -7.38
N LEU A 77 -12.53 9.96 -6.75
CA LEU A 77 -12.46 10.02 -5.30
C LEU A 77 -13.65 10.80 -4.76
N ALA A 78 -14.38 10.17 -3.84
CA ALA A 78 -15.45 10.79 -3.11
C ALA A 78 -15.13 10.84 -1.60
N PHE A 79 -15.44 11.97 -0.97
CA PHE A 79 -15.29 12.25 0.45
C PHE A 79 -16.63 12.09 1.15
N CYS A 80 -16.68 11.31 2.21
CA CYS A 80 -17.85 11.17 3.06
C CYS A 80 -17.88 12.30 4.10
N ARG A 81 -18.89 13.16 4.02
CA ARG A 81 -19.06 14.28 4.95
C ARG A 81 -19.42 13.83 6.36
N ASP A 82 -19.99 12.62 6.53
CA ASP A 82 -20.35 12.06 7.84
C ASP A 82 -19.15 11.56 8.63
N CYS A 83 -18.19 10.87 7.96
CA CYS A 83 -17.11 10.19 8.66
C CYS A 83 -15.68 10.53 8.18
N GLY A 84 -15.53 11.37 7.15
CA GLY A 84 -14.22 11.78 6.64
C GLY A 84 -13.49 10.72 5.83
N PHE A 85 -14.14 9.61 5.50
CA PHE A 85 -13.59 8.54 4.68
C PHE A 85 -13.55 8.95 3.20
N ILE A 86 -12.52 8.51 2.49
CA ILE A 86 -12.36 8.76 1.05
C ILE A 86 -12.24 7.43 0.33
N SER A 87 -12.96 7.28 -0.78
CA SER A 87 -12.89 6.09 -1.62
C SER A 87 -13.00 6.40 -3.11
N ASN A 88 -12.46 5.51 -3.94
CA ASN A 88 -12.70 5.51 -5.38
C ASN A 88 -14.07 4.88 -5.65
N ILE A 89 -15.08 5.70 -5.94
CA ILE A 89 -16.45 5.24 -6.21
C ILE A 89 -16.62 4.61 -7.61
N ARG A 90 -15.58 4.64 -8.45
CA ARG A 90 -15.53 3.98 -9.77
C ARG A 90 -14.66 2.72 -9.75
N PHE A 91 -14.24 2.26 -8.57
CA PHE A 91 -13.39 1.09 -8.47
C PHE A 91 -14.10 -0.18 -8.91
N ASP A 92 -13.53 -0.86 -9.92
CA ASP A 92 -13.97 -2.17 -10.38
C ASP A 92 -12.96 -3.23 -9.94
N VAL A 93 -13.35 -4.04 -8.97
CA VAL A 93 -12.51 -5.12 -8.40
C VAL A 93 -12.13 -6.17 -9.46
N SER A 94 -12.91 -6.34 -10.53
CA SER A 94 -12.62 -7.31 -11.59
C SER A 94 -11.35 -6.94 -12.38
N LEU A 95 -10.96 -5.68 -12.39
CA LEU A 95 -9.74 -5.19 -13.00
C LEU A 95 -8.51 -5.37 -12.12
N ASN A 96 -8.70 -5.54 -10.80
CA ASN A 96 -7.62 -5.59 -9.82
C ASN A 96 -7.28 -7.04 -9.45
N LYS A 97 -6.34 -7.66 -10.17
CA LYS A 97 -5.95 -9.06 -9.99
C LYS A 97 -4.59 -9.18 -9.34
N TYR A 98 -4.57 -9.44 -8.04
CA TYR A 98 -3.33 -9.77 -7.34
C TYR A 98 -2.80 -11.14 -7.79
N SER A 99 -1.49 -11.19 -8.01
CA SER A 99 -0.81 -12.42 -8.43
C SER A 99 0.64 -12.42 -7.90
N PRO A 100 1.34 -13.56 -7.95
CA PRO A 100 2.77 -13.60 -7.61
C PRO A 100 3.68 -12.73 -8.48
N ALA A 101 3.18 -12.19 -9.61
CA ALA A 101 3.90 -11.23 -10.44
C ALA A 101 3.83 -9.78 -9.92
N TYR A 102 3.04 -9.52 -8.88
CA TYR A 102 2.97 -8.23 -8.19
C TYR A 102 4.27 -7.97 -7.43
N GLU A 103 4.95 -6.85 -7.74
CA GLU A 103 6.29 -6.55 -7.24
C GLU A 103 6.30 -5.18 -6.55
N GLU A 104 5.77 -5.17 -5.35
CA GLU A 104 5.55 -3.99 -4.51
C GLU A 104 6.69 -3.70 -3.54
N THR A 105 7.58 -4.67 -3.31
CA THR A 105 8.54 -4.59 -2.18
C THR A 105 9.49 -3.42 -2.26
N GLN A 106 9.69 -2.74 -1.14
CA GLN A 106 10.68 -1.69 -0.92
C GLN A 106 11.92 -2.21 -0.18
N ALA A 107 12.01 -3.52 0.11
CA ALA A 107 13.05 -4.12 0.94
C ALA A 107 14.47 -4.01 0.37
N PHE A 108 14.61 -3.63 -0.90
CA PHE A 108 15.91 -3.33 -1.51
C PHE A 108 16.53 -2.01 -1.05
N SER A 109 15.74 -1.12 -0.41
CA SER A 109 16.24 0.11 0.18
C SER A 109 16.72 -0.11 1.61
N PRO A 110 18.00 0.16 1.91
CA PRO A 110 18.51 0.14 3.29
C PRO A 110 17.75 1.10 4.22
N ARG A 111 17.28 2.23 3.69
CA ARG A 111 16.47 3.18 4.45
C ARG A 111 15.12 2.58 4.85
N PHE A 112 14.45 1.94 3.91
CA PHE A 112 13.18 1.28 4.19
C PHE A 112 13.34 0.15 5.22
N MET A 113 14.37 -0.68 5.05
CA MET A 113 14.63 -1.77 5.99
C MET A 113 15.00 -1.30 7.40
N ARG A 114 15.69 -0.16 7.53
CA ARG A 114 15.88 0.47 8.86
C ARG A 114 14.53 0.84 9.47
N PHE A 115 13.65 1.50 8.72
CA PHE A 115 12.30 1.82 9.20
C PHE A 115 11.51 0.58 9.63
N VAL A 116 11.52 -0.48 8.82
CA VAL A 116 10.89 -1.77 9.17
C VAL A 116 11.44 -2.31 10.48
N ASN A 117 12.75 -2.29 10.65
CA ASN A 117 13.41 -2.76 11.87
C ASN A 117 13.05 -1.90 13.09
N ASP A 118 13.03 -0.58 12.96
CA ASP A 118 12.65 0.35 14.02
C ASP A 118 11.20 0.07 14.47
N VAL A 119 10.27 -0.10 13.51
CA VAL A 119 8.88 -0.49 13.82
C VAL A 119 8.82 -1.83 14.54
N CYS A 120 9.60 -2.85 14.11
CA CYS A 120 9.65 -4.14 14.81
C CYS A 120 10.11 -3.96 16.25
N ASP A 121 11.19 -3.21 16.48
CA ASP A 121 11.76 -3.00 17.82
C ASP A 121 10.77 -2.27 18.74
N ASP A 122 10.10 -1.24 18.23
CA ASP A 122 9.07 -0.49 18.96
C ASP A 122 7.90 -1.39 19.36
N GLN A 123 7.37 -2.19 18.41
CA GLN A 123 6.25 -3.10 18.69
C GLN A 123 6.66 -4.23 19.65
N ILE A 124 7.87 -4.78 19.50
CA ILE A 124 8.42 -5.78 20.42
C ILE A 124 8.50 -5.23 21.85
N ALA A 125 9.10 -4.06 21.99
CA ALA A 125 9.28 -3.43 23.30
C ALA A 125 7.95 -3.06 23.97
N LYS A 126 7.03 -2.52 23.17
CA LYS A 126 5.74 -2.00 23.67
C LYS A 126 4.79 -3.11 24.08
N TYR A 127 4.71 -4.19 23.31
CA TYR A 127 3.73 -5.26 23.51
C TYR A 127 4.32 -6.57 24.02
N GLY A 128 5.60 -6.59 24.31
CA GLY A 128 6.26 -7.78 24.85
C GLY A 128 6.25 -8.95 23.86
N ILE A 129 6.38 -8.68 22.57
CA ILE A 129 6.40 -9.73 21.55
C ILE A 129 7.69 -10.53 21.71
N GLY A 130 7.56 -11.84 22.02
CA GLY A 130 8.70 -12.68 22.32
C GLY A 130 8.39 -14.17 22.12
N PRO A 131 9.28 -15.07 22.62
CA PRO A 131 9.06 -16.50 22.53
C PRO A 131 7.71 -16.92 23.12
N GLY A 132 6.92 -17.70 22.36
CA GLY A 132 5.58 -18.14 22.77
C GLY A 132 4.44 -17.22 22.31
N VAL A 133 4.71 -15.98 21.92
CA VAL A 133 3.72 -15.09 21.33
C VAL A 133 3.43 -15.51 19.89
N SER A 134 2.16 -15.51 19.51
CA SER A 134 1.68 -15.80 18.14
C SER A 134 1.32 -14.51 17.43
N VAL A 135 1.91 -14.29 16.25
CA VAL A 135 1.68 -13.11 15.40
C VAL A 135 0.94 -13.51 14.13
N LEU A 136 -0.08 -12.76 13.74
CA LEU A 136 -0.76 -12.88 12.46
C LEU A 136 -0.53 -11.60 11.65
N GLU A 137 0.13 -11.71 10.50
CA GLU A 137 0.23 -10.63 9.52
C GLU A 137 -0.73 -10.87 8.36
N ILE A 138 -1.67 -9.93 8.16
CA ILE A 138 -2.65 -9.93 7.08
C ILE A 138 -2.10 -9.05 5.95
N GLY A 139 -1.98 -9.63 4.73
CA GLY A 139 -1.33 -8.94 3.62
C GLY A 139 0.18 -8.85 3.80
N CYS A 140 0.83 -9.99 4.05
CA CYS A 140 2.26 -10.01 4.40
C CYS A 140 3.20 -9.80 3.18
N GLY A 141 2.68 -9.64 1.96
CA GLY A 141 3.47 -9.49 0.75
C GLY A 141 4.48 -10.62 0.57
N LYS A 142 5.77 -10.28 0.50
CA LYS A 142 6.86 -11.27 0.41
C LYS A 142 7.36 -11.71 1.80
N GLY A 143 6.72 -11.25 2.89
CA GLY A 143 6.99 -11.68 4.26
C GLY A 143 8.10 -10.92 4.99
N GLU A 144 8.59 -9.80 4.43
CA GLU A 144 9.75 -9.09 4.97
C GLU A 144 9.55 -8.62 6.43
N PHE A 145 8.37 -8.04 6.73
CA PHE A 145 8.07 -7.57 8.09
C PHE A 145 7.93 -8.71 9.08
N LEU A 146 7.14 -9.74 8.74
CA LEU A 146 6.93 -10.89 9.63
C LEU A 146 8.24 -11.63 9.93
N VAL A 147 9.09 -11.78 8.93
CA VAL A 147 10.43 -12.36 9.09
C VAL A 147 11.26 -11.53 10.04
N ALA A 148 11.37 -10.21 9.79
CA ALA A 148 12.13 -9.30 10.65
C ALA A 148 11.61 -9.34 12.11
N LEU A 149 10.30 -9.32 12.30
CA LEU A 149 9.69 -9.39 13.62
C LEU A 149 10.00 -10.71 14.34
N CYS A 150 9.85 -11.86 13.66
CA CYS A 150 10.09 -13.18 14.24
C CYS A 150 11.59 -13.47 14.50
N GLU A 151 12.48 -12.97 13.66
CA GLU A 151 13.93 -13.10 13.87
C GLU A 151 14.39 -12.30 15.08
N ARG A 152 13.88 -11.10 15.25
CA ARG A 152 14.24 -10.17 16.34
C ARG A 152 13.65 -10.58 17.68
N SER A 153 12.40 -11.05 17.70
CA SER A 153 11.66 -11.34 18.92
C SER A 153 11.66 -12.80 19.35
N GLY A 154 11.87 -13.72 18.43
CA GLY A 154 11.71 -15.17 18.70
C GLY A 154 10.24 -15.63 18.70
N CYS A 155 9.28 -14.81 18.31
CA CYS A 155 7.86 -15.16 18.23
C CYS A 155 7.54 -16.18 17.13
N ASN A 156 6.31 -16.70 17.14
CA ASN A 156 5.75 -17.51 16.05
C ASN A 156 4.93 -16.61 15.11
N GLY A 157 5.05 -16.83 13.81
CA GLY A 157 4.37 -16.00 12.80
C GLY A 157 3.48 -16.79 11.87
N ILE A 158 2.34 -16.21 11.49
CA ILE A 158 1.51 -16.65 10.38
C ILE A 158 1.30 -15.45 9.46
N GLY A 159 1.73 -15.56 8.19
CA GLY A 159 1.52 -14.53 7.17
C GLY A 159 0.51 -15.03 6.13
N LEU A 160 -0.43 -14.17 5.74
CA LEU A 160 -1.36 -14.42 4.65
C LEU A 160 -1.18 -13.38 3.55
N ASP A 161 -0.94 -13.84 2.33
CA ASP A 161 -0.92 -13.00 1.14
C ASP A 161 -1.07 -13.84 -0.14
N PRO A 162 -1.94 -13.47 -1.12
CA PRO A 162 -2.07 -14.19 -2.38
C PRO A 162 -0.82 -14.08 -3.27
N GLY A 163 -0.05 -13.01 -3.11
CA GLY A 163 1.20 -12.72 -3.84
C GLY A 163 2.46 -13.28 -3.18
N TYR A 164 2.34 -14.03 -2.08
CA TYR A 164 3.50 -14.59 -1.38
C TYR A 164 4.32 -15.52 -2.27
N ARG A 165 5.65 -15.39 -2.16
CA ARG A 165 6.62 -16.16 -2.95
C ARG A 165 7.68 -16.80 -2.04
N PRO A 166 7.59 -18.13 -1.78
CA PRO A 166 8.51 -18.82 -0.87
C PRO A 166 10.00 -18.66 -1.23
N GLU A 167 10.31 -18.61 -2.52
CA GLU A 167 11.67 -18.45 -3.03
C GLU A 167 12.30 -17.07 -2.72
N ARG A 168 11.48 -16.11 -2.32
CA ARG A 168 11.90 -14.74 -1.94
C ARG A 168 12.21 -14.62 -0.46
N THR A 169 11.80 -15.59 0.35
CA THR A 169 11.91 -15.53 1.82
C THR A 169 13.01 -16.46 2.28
N GLN A 170 14.10 -15.88 2.81
CA GLN A 170 15.14 -16.61 3.53
C GLN A 170 15.13 -16.10 4.97
N SER A 171 15.04 -17.03 5.95
CA SER A 171 14.94 -16.66 7.34
C SER A 171 15.52 -17.71 8.27
N THR A 172 16.22 -17.26 9.29
CA THR A 172 16.68 -18.08 10.43
C THR A 172 15.49 -18.49 11.31
N ALA A 173 14.36 -17.81 11.20
CA ALA A 173 13.11 -18.10 11.91
C ALA A 173 12.14 -19.00 11.13
N SER A 174 12.55 -19.59 9.99
CA SER A 174 11.67 -20.34 9.08
C SER A 174 10.88 -21.47 9.76
N SER A 175 11.42 -22.10 10.79
CA SER A 175 10.73 -23.13 11.58
C SER A 175 9.58 -22.59 12.45
N ARG A 176 9.52 -21.27 12.68
CA ARG A 176 8.51 -20.60 13.48
C ARG A 176 7.52 -19.79 12.64
N ILE A 177 7.74 -19.68 11.31
CA ILE A 177 6.89 -18.87 10.44
C ILE A 177 6.18 -19.78 9.45
N ARG A 178 4.88 -19.57 9.32
CA ARG A 178 4.04 -20.22 8.32
C ARG A 178 3.43 -19.17 7.39
N PHE A 179 3.61 -19.33 6.09
CA PHE A 179 2.96 -18.49 5.08
C PHE A 179 1.82 -19.23 4.38
N LEU A 180 0.71 -18.54 4.19
CA LEU A 180 -0.47 -19.01 3.49
C LEU A 180 -0.68 -18.13 2.25
N ARG A 181 -0.61 -18.73 1.05
CA ARG A 181 -0.82 -18.02 -0.21
C ARG A 181 -2.30 -17.88 -0.48
N ASP A 182 -2.92 -16.89 0.16
CA ASP A 182 -4.35 -16.70 0.12
C ASP A 182 -4.79 -15.34 0.62
N PHE A 183 -6.02 -14.93 0.27
CA PHE A 183 -6.67 -13.77 0.88
C PHE A 183 -7.15 -14.09 2.29
N TYR A 184 -6.99 -13.14 3.21
CA TYR A 184 -7.61 -13.23 4.52
C TYR A 184 -9.14 -13.14 4.38
N GLY A 185 -9.85 -14.06 5.04
CA GLY A 185 -11.30 -14.16 4.94
C GLY A 185 -11.89 -15.02 6.06
N PRO A 186 -13.23 -15.24 6.09
CA PRO A 186 -13.93 -15.95 7.17
C PRO A 186 -13.37 -17.35 7.47
N ARG A 187 -12.84 -18.06 6.47
CA ARG A 187 -12.22 -19.38 6.65
C ARG A 187 -11.00 -19.39 7.58
N TYR A 188 -10.39 -18.22 7.79
CA TYR A 188 -9.24 -18.03 8.67
C TYR A 188 -9.62 -17.51 10.06
N SER A 189 -10.92 -17.39 10.39
CA SER A 189 -11.39 -16.95 11.71
C SER A 189 -10.94 -17.87 12.85
N HIS A 190 -10.49 -19.11 12.55
CA HIS A 190 -9.93 -20.03 13.52
C HIS A 190 -8.47 -19.73 13.88
N LEU A 191 -7.78 -18.87 13.14
CA LEU A 191 -6.40 -18.49 13.44
C LEU A 191 -6.38 -17.58 14.67
N GLN A 192 -5.79 -18.10 15.73
CA GLN A 192 -5.64 -17.34 16.96
C GLN A 192 -4.23 -16.76 17.04
N ALA A 193 -4.16 -15.46 17.27
CA ALA A 193 -2.91 -14.74 17.45
C ALA A 193 -3.02 -13.81 18.66
N ASP A 194 -1.91 -13.54 19.33
CA ASP A 194 -1.78 -12.61 20.45
C ASP A 194 -1.52 -11.18 19.94
N TYR A 195 -1.01 -11.08 18.71
CA TYR A 195 -0.75 -9.85 18.00
C TYR A 195 -1.18 -9.97 16.53
N VAL A 196 -1.96 -9.02 16.07
CA VAL A 196 -2.44 -8.98 14.65
C VAL A 196 -1.91 -7.71 14.01
N CYS A 197 -1.27 -7.83 12.86
CA CYS A 197 -0.83 -6.68 12.09
C CYS A 197 -1.30 -6.75 10.64
N CYS A 198 -1.45 -5.57 10.03
CA CYS A 198 -1.86 -5.40 8.66
C CYS A 198 -1.17 -4.14 8.13
N ARG A 199 -0.28 -4.31 7.15
CA ARG A 199 0.54 -3.23 6.63
C ARG A 199 0.34 -3.10 5.13
N HIS A 200 0.07 -1.88 4.66
CA HIS A 200 -0.12 -1.58 3.23
C HIS A 200 -1.09 -2.55 2.52
N THR A 201 -2.23 -2.80 3.16
CA THR A 201 -3.25 -3.74 2.67
C THR A 201 -4.65 -3.16 2.71
N LEU A 202 -5.00 -2.41 3.79
CA LEU A 202 -6.36 -1.90 3.98
C LEU A 202 -6.77 -0.93 2.87
N GLU A 203 -5.84 -0.17 2.30
CA GLU A 203 -6.05 0.73 1.17
C GLU A 203 -6.49 0.05 -0.13
N HIS A 204 -6.28 -1.27 -0.22
CA HIS A 204 -6.69 -2.11 -1.34
C HIS A 204 -8.04 -2.81 -1.12
N ILE A 205 -8.65 -2.62 0.03
CA ILE A 205 -9.90 -3.28 0.45
C ILE A 205 -11.08 -2.32 0.24
N GLY A 206 -12.01 -2.66 -0.64
CA GLY A 206 -13.24 -1.88 -0.85
C GLY A 206 -14.19 -1.95 0.36
N PRO A 207 -14.64 -3.14 0.78
CA PRO A 207 -15.51 -3.32 1.94
C PRO A 207 -14.74 -3.23 3.26
N VAL A 208 -14.23 -2.03 3.58
CA VAL A 208 -13.33 -1.81 4.73
C VAL A 208 -13.97 -2.12 6.08
N ARG A 209 -15.28 -1.82 6.23
CA ARG A 209 -16.02 -2.06 7.49
C ARG A 209 -16.13 -3.56 7.76
N GLU A 210 -16.48 -4.33 6.75
CA GLU A 210 -16.61 -5.79 6.82
C GLU A 210 -15.25 -6.43 7.11
N PHE A 211 -14.19 -5.93 6.49
CA PHE A 211 -12.83 -6.44 6.71
C PHE A 211 -12.37 -6.20 8.15
N VAL A 212 -12.48 -4.99 8.67
CA VAL A 212 -12.07 -4.68 10.06
C VAL A 212 -12.98 -5.39 11.07
N ALA A 213 -14.29 -5.51 10.79
CA ALA A 213 -15.21 -6.28 11.59
C ALA A 213 -14.86 -7.78 11.62
N LEU A 214 -14.40 -8.35 10.50
CA LEU A 214 -13.92 -9.73 10.45
C LEU A 214 -12.66 -9.92 11.32
N VAL A 215 -11.72 -8.99 11.28
CA VAL A 215 -10.54 -9.01 12.18
C VAL A 215 -11.00 -8.98 13.64
N ARG A 216 -11.93 -8.10 13.98
CA ARG A 216 -12.51 -8.01 15.33
C ARG A 216 -13.20 -9.31 15.74
N GLN A 217 -13.98 -9.91 14.85
CA GLN A 217 -14.69 -11.19 15.09
C GLN A 217 -13.68 -12.34 15.29
N THR A 218 -12.62 -12.41 14.50
CA THR A 218 -11.56 -13.43 14.63
C THR A 218 -10.87 -13.35 15.99
N ILE A 219 -10.66 -12.15 16.51
CA ILE A 219 -10.09 -11.96 17.84
C ILE A 219 -11.06 -12.43 18.93
N GLY A 220 -12.37 -12.23 18.75
CA GLY A 220 -13.38 -12.63 19.71
C GLY A 220 -13.24 -11.91 21.07
N ASP A 221 -13.36 -12.67 22.17
CA ASP A 221 -13.30 -12.13 23.54
C ASP A 221 -11.87 -11.95 24.09
N ARG A 222 -10.85 -12.18 23.27
CA ARG A 222 -9.43 -12.05 23.68
C ARG A 222 -9.00 -10.58 23.74
N ARG A 223 -9.32 -9.90 24.84
CA ARG A 223 -9.11 -8.45 25.04
C ARG A 223 -7.62 -8.04 25.12
N HIS A 224 -6.72 -9.00 25.33
CA HIS A 224 -5.29 -8.77 25.41
C HIS A 224 -4.61 -8.67 24.05
N VAL A 225 -5.31 -9.05 22.96
CA VAL A 225 -4.76 -9.02 21.61
C VAL A 225 -4.54 -7.57 21.17
N ASN A 226 -3.32 -7.25 20.81
CA ASN A 226 -3.00 -5.96 20.23
C ASN A 226 -3.09 -6.04 18.70
N VAL A 227 -3.54 -4.94 18.10
CA VAL A 227 -3.76 -4.80 16.67
C VAL A 227 -2.97 -3.60 16.18
N PHE A 228 -2.21 -3.80 15.11
CA PHE A 228 -1.38 -2.77 14.48
C PHE A 228 -1.70 -2.66 12.98
N PHE A 229 -2.02 -1.45 12.54
CA PHE A 229 -2.23 -1.15 11.13
C PHE A 229 -1.31 -0.02 10.67
N GLU A 230 -0.74 -0.21 9.48
CA GLU A 230 0.08 0.77 8.78
C GLU A 230 -0.42 0.91 7.34
N LEU A 231 -0.65 2.14 6.88
CA LEU A 231 -1.18 2.45 5.56
C LEU A 231 -0.79 3.87 5.13
N PRO A 232 -0.95 4.25 3.83
CA PRO A 232 -0.65 5.60 3.37
C PRO A 232 -1.52 6.67 4.05
N ASP A 233 -0.91 7.83 4.35
CA ASP A 233 -1.61 8.97 4.95
C ASP A 233 -2.23 9.87 3.88
N MET A 234 -3.57 9.88 3.78
CA MET A 234 -4.28 10.73 2.83
C MET A 234 -4.26 12.21 3.22
N GLU A 235 -4.11 12.55 4.50
CA GLU A 235 -4.01 13.94 4.95
C GLU A 235 -2.81 14.64 4.29
N ARG A 236 -1.66 13.96 4.21
CA ARG A 236 -0.48 14.45 3.50
C ARG A 236 -0.75 14.64 2.00
N VAL A 237 -1.44 13.70 1.38
CA VAL A 237 -1.78 13.75 -0.05
C VAL A 237 -2.63 14.99 -0.35
N LEU A 238 -3.66 15.23 0.46
CA LEU A 238 -4.54 16.39 0.33
C LEU A 238 -3.80 17.71 0.58
N GLU A 239 -2.99 17.79 1.66
CA GLU A 239 -2.30 19.00 2.10
C GLU A 239 -1.27 19.51 1.08
N HIS A 240 -0.62 18.59 0.37
CA HIS A 240 0.47 18.93 -0.54
C HIS A 240 0.14 18.70 -2.02
N GLY A 241 -1.07 18.28 -2.35
CA GLY A 241 -1.46 17.99 -3.74
C GLY A 241 -0.65 16.86 -4.39
N VAL A 242 -0.25 15.86 -3.61
CA VAL A 242 0.65 14.77 -4.03
C VAL A 242 -0.13 13.74 -4.86
N PHE A 243 -0.64 14.17 -6.01
CA PHE A 243 -1.54 13.38 -6.87
C PHE A 243 -0.93 12.05 -7.33
N TRP A 244 0.40 11.93 -7.38
CA TRP A 244 1.06 10.68 -7.76
C TRP A 244 0.97 9.59 -6.69
N ASP A 245 0.46 9.87 -5.50
CA ASP A 245 0.08 8.89 -4.47
C ASP A 245 -1.36 8.36 -4.65
N ILE A 246 -2.05 8.81 -5.71
CA ILE A 246 -3.38 8.32 -6.11
C ILE A 246 -3.22 7.44 -7.35
N TYR A 247 -3.56 6.17 -7.23
CA TYR A 247 -3.51 5.19 -8.30
C TYR A 247 -4.58 4.11 -8.10
N TYR A 248 -4.92 3.38 -9.16
CA TYR A 248 -6.13 2.57 -9.21
C TYR A 248 -6.21 1.49 -8.13
N GLU A 249 -5.09 0.86 -7.78
CA GLU A 249 -5.05 -0.22 -6.79
C GLU A 249 -5.47 0.24 -5.38
N HIS A 250 -5.27 1.52 -5.05
CA HIS A 250 -5.78 2.10 -3.81
C HIS A 250 -7.22 2.54 -4.01
N CYS A 251 -8.15 1.72 -3.58
CA CYS A 251 -9.58 2.03 -3.68
C CYS A 251 -10.11 2.78 -2.46
N THR A 252 -9.35 2.83 -1.36
CA THR A 252 -9.72 3.48 -0.10
C THR A 252 -8.57 4.29 0.46
N TYR A 253 -8.89 5.42 1.10
CA TYR A 253 -7.90 6.37 1.60
C TYR A 253 -8.31 6.85 2.98
N PHE A 254 -7.34 6.98 3.87
CA PHE A 254 -7.59 7.26 5.28
C PHE A 254 -6.83 8.49 5.76
N THR A 255 -7.53 9.31 6.56
CA THR A 255 -6.92 10.24 7.50
C THR A 255 -6.89 9.61 8.89
N ARG A 256 -6.21 10.26 9.84
CA ARG A 256 -6.19 9.77 11.23
C ARG A 256 -7.58 9.58 11.79
N GLY A 257 -8.48 10.56 11.63
CA GLY A 257 -9.82 10.47 12.18
C GLY A 257 -10.70 9.46 11.48
N SER A 258 -10.67 9.37 10.15
CA SER A 258 -11.50 8.38 9.43
C SER A 258 -11.09 6.94 9.76
N LEU A 259 -9.78 6.67 9.89
CA LEU A 259 -9.28 5.37 10.31
C LEU A 259 -9.72 5.03 11.75
N ALA A 260 -9.53 5.95 12.67
CA ALA A 260 -9.93 5.74 14.07
C ALA A 260 -11.45 5.52 14.22
N ARG A 261 -12.28 6.29 13.50
CA ARG A 261 -13.74 6.11 13.49
C ARG A 261 -14.13 4.72 13.01
N LEU A 262 -13.54 4.24 11.92
CA LEU A 262 -13.77 2.89 11.40
C LEU A 262 -13.46 1.81 12.46
N PHE A 263 -12.30 1.91 13.12
CA PHE A 263 -11.90 0.93 14.14
C PHE A 263 -12.81 0.97 15.36
N ARG A 264 -13.19 2.16 15.85
CA ARG A 264 -14.12 2.30 16.98
C ARG A 264 -15.49 1.74 16.67
N GLU A 265 -16.04 2.02 15.49
CA GLU A 265 -17.34 1.52 15.07
C GLU A 265 -17.37 0.00 14.87
N THR A 266 -16.21 -0.60 14.61
CA THR A 266 -16.09 -2.07 14.48
C THR A 266 -15.67 -2.77 15.78
N GLY A 267 -15.68 -2.05 16.91
CA GLY A 267 -15.49 -2.61 18.26
C GLY A 267 -14.06 -2.67 18.76
N PHE A 268 -13.24 -1.69 18.36
CA PHE A 268 -11.89 -1.51 18.88
C PHE A 268 -11.76 -0.22 19.71
N ASP A 269 -10.92 -0.26 20.73
CA ASP A 269 -10.34 0.91 21.37
C ASP A 269 -9.06 1.30 20.63
N VAL A 270 -8.99 2.52 20.12
CA VAL A 270 -7.78 3.08 19.52
C VAL A 270 -6.87 3.57 20.63
N LEU A 271 -5.67 3.01 20.71
CA LEU A 271 -4.66 3.28 21.74
C LEU A 271 -3.71 4.38 21.30
N GLU A 272 -3.22 4.28 20.06
CA GLU A 272 -2.33 5.27 19.46
C GLU A 272 -2.67 5.49 17.98
N LEU A 273 -2.38 6.70 17.52
CA LEU A 273 -2.63 7.14 16.16
C LEU A 273 -1.59 8.20 15.80
N TYR A 274 -0.63 7.84 14.95
CA TYR A 274 0.50 8.70 14.64
C TYR A 274 0.97 8.55 13.18
N LYS A 275 1.83 9.46 12.73
CA LYS A 275 2.44 9.43 11.41
C LYS A 275 3.90 8.98 11.51
N ALA A 276 4.33 8.16 10.56
CA ALA A 276 5.68 7.65 10.47
C ALA A 276 6.26 7.83 9.06
N TYR A 277 7.50 7.40 8.85
CA TYR A 277 8.20 7.43 7.57
C TYR A 277 8.16 8.79 6.88
N GLY A 278 8.54 9.84 7.62
CA GLY A 278 8.49 11.21 7.10
C GLY A 278 7.07 11.73 6.84
N GLY A 279 6.08 11.24 7.59
CA GLY A 279 4.68 11.62 7.47
C GLY A 279 3.93 10.94 6.32
N GLN A 280 4.53 9.95 5.65
CA GLN A 280 3.89 9.25 4.53
C GLN A 280 2.96 8.13 4.98
N TYR A 281 3.22 7.54 6.15
CA TYR A 281 2.44 6.42 6.68
C TYR A 281 1.68 6.80 7.93
N LEU A 282 0.46 6.33 8.00
CA LEU A 282 -0.45 6.42 9.12
C LEU A 282 -0.37 5.12 9.90
N MET A 283 -0.10 5.23 11.21
CA MET A 283 0.02 4.12 12.14
C MET A 283 -1.14 4.14 13.12
N LEU A 284 -1.81 3.02 13.28
CA LEU A 284 -2.87 2.83 14.25
C LEU A 284 -2.59 1.61 15.11
N GLU A 285 -2.68 1.79 16.42
CA GLU A 285 -2.63 0.72 17.41
C GLU A 285 -3.95 0.64 18.16
N ALA A 286 -4.47 -0.57 18.30
CA ALA A 286 -5.79 -0.80 18.86
C ALA A 286 -5.84 -2.12 19.66
N ARG A 287 -6.92 -2.28 20.42
CA ARG A 287 -7.30 -3.56 21.04
C ARG A 287 -8.82 -3.70 21.03
N PRO A 288 -9.34 -4.93 21.19
CA PRO A 288 -10.79 -5.13 21.34
C PRO A 288 -11.36 -4.28 22.47
N ALA A 289 -12.39 -3.49 22.17
CA ALA A 289 -13.07 -2.65 23.16
C ALA A 289 -13.71 -3.51 24.26
N SER A 290 -13.63 -3.03 25.51
CA SER A 290 -14.10 -3.76 26.69
C SER A 290 -15.41 -3.20 27.28
N GLY A 291 -15.96 -2.14 26.69
CA GLY A 291 -17.15 -1.45 27.21
C GLY A 291 -17.47 -0.19 26.41
N PRO A 292 -18.21 0.78 26.99
CA PRO A 292 -18.44 2.07 26.37
C PRO A 292 -17.10 2.69 25.97
N THR A 293 -17.06 3.26 24.80
CA THR A 293 -15.88 3.71 24.06
C THR A 293 -14.87 4.47 24.94
N ALA A 294 -13.61 4.03 24.93
CA ALA A 294 -12.51 4.79 25.52
C ALA A 294 -12.46 6.23 24.99
N ALA A 295 -11.88 7.15 25.75
CA ALA A 295 -11.74 8.55 25.36
C ALA A 295 -11.11 8.66 23.96
N ARG A 296 -11.67 9.52 23.13
CA ARG A 296 -11.11 9.79 21.79
C ARG A 296 -9.77 10.49 21.90
N LEU A 297 -8.85 10.13 21.02
CA LEU A 297 -7.58 10.83 20.89
C LEU A 297 -7.81 12.20 20.22
N PRO A 298 -7.08 13.26 20.59
CA PRO A 298 -7.22 14.58 19.96
C PRO A 298 -7.09 14.55 18.43
N GLN A 299 -6.25 13.66 17.90
CA GLN A 299 -5.99 13.50 16.47
C GLN A 299 -7.19 12.95 15.68
N GLU A 300 -8.19 12.39 16.36
CA GLU A 300 -9.41 11.88 15.71
C GLU A 300 -10.38 12.99 15.31
N ASN A 301 -10.22 14.20 15.86
CA ASN A 301 -11.06 15.36 15.56
C ASN A 301 -10.52 16.11 14.32
N ASP A 302 -10.60 15.46 13.15
CA ASP A 302 -10.02 15.97 11.90
C ASP A 302 -11.05 16.28 10.81
N LEU A 303 -12.34 16.00 11.01
CA LEU A 303 -13.35 16.01 9.95
C LEU A 303 -13.45 17.37 9.23
N GLU A 304 -13.57 18.47 9.98
CA GLU A 304 -13.64 19.81 9.40
C GLU A 304 -12.35 20.21 8.68
N ARG A 305 -11.19 19.81 9.23
CA ARG A 305 -9.89 20.06 8.58
C ARG A 305 -9.79 19.28 7.29
N THR A 306 -10.17 18.00 7.29
CA THR A 306 -10.15 17.16 6.10
C THR A 306 -11.10 17.71 5.03
N ALA A 307 -12.29 18.17 5.39
CA ALA A 307 -13.22 18.79 4.45
C ALA A 307 -12.58 20.00 3.74
N ARG A 308 -11.93 20.91 4.48
CA ARG A 308 -11.22 22.05 3.87
C ARG A 308 -10.08 21.61 2.94
N LEU A 309 -9.31 20.59 3.32
CA LEU A 309 -8.23 20.06 2.47
C LEU A 309 -8.78 19.43 1.18
N VAL A 310 -9.95 18.79 1.26
CA VAL A 310 -10.66 18.25 0.09
C VAL A 310 -11.12 19.37 -0.84
N ASP A 311 -11.70 20.44 -0.29
CA ASP A 311 -12.15 21.61 -1.05
C ASP A 311 -10.98 22.28 -1.82
N ASP A 312 -9.79 22.32 -1.21
CA ASP A 312 -8.58 22.94 -1.78
C ASP A 312 -7.79 22.02 -2.71
N PHE A 313 -8.07 20.70 -2.71
CA PHE A 313 -7.21 19.70 -3.31
C PHE A 313 -6.99 19.86 -4.81
N GLN A 314 -8.04 20.20 -5.58
CA GLN A 314 -7.92 20.39 -7.03
C GLN A 314 -6.95 21.53 -7.37
N ALA A 315 -6.99 22.63 -6.60
CA ALA A 315 -6.08 23.75 -6.79
C ALA A 315 -4.63 23.35 -6.46
N GLN A 316 -4.43 22.57 -5.39
CA GLN A 316 -3.11 22.04 -5.03
C GLN A 316 -2.54 21.12 -6.12
N VAL A 317 -3.35 20.21 -6.64
CA VAL A 317 -2.96 19.31 -7.75
C VAL A 317 -2.61 20.10 -9.00
N ALA A 318 -3.41 21.11 -9.37
CA ALA A 318 -3.15 21.95 -10.53
C ALA A 318 -1.79 22.68 -10.41
N ALA A 319 -1.45 23.20 -9.23
CA ALA A 319 -0.17 23.84 -8.96
C ALA A 319 1.00 22.85 -9.09
N GLN A 320 0.88 21.64 -8.55
CA GLN A 320 1.89 20.59 -8.67
C GLN A 320 2.09 20.14 -10.13
N LEU A 321 0.99 19.93 -10.86
CA LEU A 321 1.06 19.56 -12.28
C LEU A 321 1.76 20.64 -13.08
N GLN A 322 1.43 21.92 -12.88
CA GLN A 322 2.07 23.04 -13.59
C GLN A 322 3.57 23.08 -13.29
N GLN A 323 3.97 22.98 -12.02
CA GLN A 323 5.38 22.99 -11.65
C GLN A 323 6.17 21.84 -12.34
N LEU A 324 5.59 20.65 -12.40
CA LEU A 324 6.25 19.51 -13.02
C LEU A 324 6.28 19.63 -14.55
N GLN A 325 5.21 20.13 -15.17
CA GLN A 325 5.18 20.43 -16.59
C GLN A 325 6.22 21.49 -16.99
N ASP A 326 6.44 22.49 -16.15
CA ASP A 326 7.47 23.53 -16.37
C ASP A 326 8.88 22.92 -16.31
N ILE A 327 9.14 21.98 -15.39
CA ILE A 327 10.42 21.25 -15.33
C ILE A 327 10.64 20.45 -16.61
N VAL A 328 9.64 19.68 -17.07
CA VAL A 328 9.74 18.84 -18.28
C VAL A 328 9.91 19.72 -19.53
N SER A 329 9.11 20.77 -19.66
CA SER A 329 9.15 21.69 -20.80
C SER A 329 10.47 22.44 -20.89
N SER A 330 10.99 22.91 -19.75
CA SER A 330 12.29 23.59 -19.66
C SER A 330 13.44 22.64 -19.99
N ALA A 331 13.38 21.39 -19.53
CA ALA A 331 14.38 20.37 -19.88
C ALA A 331 14.38 20.12 -21.40
N ARG A 332 13.20 19.91 -21.99
CA ARG A 332 13.03 19.69 -23.44
C ARG A 332 13.58 20.88 -24.26
N SER A 333 13.20 22.10 -23.89
CA SER A 333 13.63 23.31 -24.60
C SER A 333 15.14 23.53 -24.52
N ALA A 334 15.78 23.10 -23.44
CA ALA A 334 17.23 23.18 -23.24
C ALA A 334 17.99 21.96 -23.80
N GLY A 335 17.31 21.02 -24.48
CA GLY A 335 17.92 19.78 -24.99
C GLY A 335 18.48 18.87 -23.88
N LYS A 336 17.95 18.98 -22.66
CA LYS A 336 18.37 18.20 -21.50
C LYS A 336 17.64 16.85 -21.41
N THR A 337 18.36 15.86 -20.97
CA THR A 337 17.84 14.50 -20.77
C THR A 337 17.21 14.35 -19.39
N LEU A 338 16.07 13.66 -19.35
CA LEU A 338 15.27 13.47 -18.16
C LEU A 338 15.11 11.98 -17.85
N ALA A 339 15.41 11.56 -16.62
CA ALA A 339 15.17 10.21 -16.13
C ALA A 339 14.29 10.21 -14.88
N ILE A 340 13.66 9.06 -14.59
CA ILE A 340 12.92 8.82 -13.34
C ILE A 340 13.65 7.77 -12.52
N TRP A 341 13.74 7.99 -11.20
CA TRP A 341 14.21 7.02 -10.23
C TRP A 341 13.06 6.54 -9.35
N GLY A 342 12.76 5.22 -9.42
CA GLY A 342 11.62 4.56 -8.79
C GLY A 342 10.50 4.27 -9.80
N SER A 343 10.24 2.99 -10.07
CA SER A 343 9.27 2.50 -11.06
C SER A 343 8.00 1.91 -10.43
N GLY A 344 7.67 2.31 -9.21
CA GLY A 344 6.45 1.88 -8.52
C GLY A 344 5.20 2.66 -8.93
N SER A 345 4.14 2.51 -8.15
CA SER A 345 2.80 3.07 -8.41
C SER A 345 2.82 4.58 -8.63
N LYS A 346 3.60 5.32 -7.83
CA LYS A 346 3.80 6.77 -7.98
C LYS A 346 4.31 7.15 -9.38
N CYS A 347 5.23 6.35 -9.93
CA CYS A 347 5.77 6.59 -11.28
C CYS A 347 4.71 6.40 -12.37
N VAL A 348 3.89 5.35 -12.27
CA VAL A 348 2.80 5.08 -13.21
C VAL A 348 1.77 6.22 -13.17
N SER A 349 1.37 6.64 -11.97
CA SER A 349 0.45 7.77 -11.77
C SER A 349 1.02 9.08 -12.32
N LEU A 350 2.29 9.40 -12.03
CA LEU A 350 2.96 10.60 -12.51
C LEU A 350 3.00 10.65 -14.05
N ILE A 351 3.48 9.58 -14.68
CA ILE A 351 3.61 9.50 -16.14
C ILE A 351 2.24 9.66 -16.80
N GLY A 352 1.22 8.99 -16.29
CA GLY A 352 -0.15 9.08 -16.79
C GLY A 352 -0.74 10.48 -16.67
N SER A 353 -0.59 11.12 -15.52
CA SER A 353 -1.12 12.46 -15.25
C SER A 353 -0.41 13.57 -16.03
N LEU A 354 0.90 13.50 -16.17
CA LEU A 354 1.69 14.46 -16.95
C LEU A 354 1.68 14.17 -18.44
N ARG A 355 1.26 12.95 -18.85
CA ARG A 355 1.33 12.44 -20.22
C ARG A 355 2.75 12.52 -20.81
N ILE A 356 3.73 12.27 -19.95
CA ILE A 356 5.15 12.20 -20.31
C ILE A 356 5.55 10.73 -20.49
N GLY A 357 6.12 10.39 -21.59
CA GLY A 357 6.60 9.03 -21.84
C GLY A 357 7.79 9.09 -22.79
N GLU A 358 7.61 9.84 -23.87
CA GLU A 358 8.63 10.02 -24.90
C GLU A 358 9.76 10.96 -24.44
N GLU A 359 9.49 11.88 -23.53
CA GLU A 359 10.46 12.82 -22.96
C GLU A 359 11.45 12.15 -22.00
N LEU A 360 11.10 10.95 -21.52
CA LEU A 360 11.94 10.23 -20.56
C LEU A 360 13.03 9.43 -21.32
N THR A 361 14.28 9.62 -20.96
CA THR A 361 15.39 8.83 -21.50
C THR A 361 15.54 7.50 -20.79
N ALA A 362 15.22 7.44 -19.49
CA ALA A 362 15.26 6.22 -18.70
C ALA A 362 14.30 6.25 -17.52
N ILE A 363 13.83 5.06 -17.13
CA ILE A 363 13.20 4.80 -15.83
C ILE A 363 14.02 3.72 -15.15
N VAL A 364 14.50 4.00 -13.95
CA VAL A 364 15.35 3.06 -13.20
C VAL A 364 14.72 2.71 -11.84
N ASP A 365 15.02 1.49 -11.39
CA ASP A 365 14.61 1.01 -10.07
C ASP A 365 15.74 0.20 -9.44
N ILE A 366 15.86 0.28 -8.10
CA ILE A 366 16.86 -0.51 -7.36
C ILE A 366 16.46 -1.99 -7.23
N ASN A 367 15.18 -2.31 -7.40
CA ASN A 367 14.66 -3.66 -7.28
C ASN A 367 15.01 -4.47 -8.55
N PRO A 368 15.90 -5.48 -8.45
CA PRO A 368 16.36 -6.24 -9.62
C PRO A 368 15.26 -7.08 -10.29
N HIS A 369 14.17 -7.38 -9.58
CA HIS A 369 13.07 -8.17 -10.14
C HIS A 369 12.19 -7.38 -11.11
N LYS A 370 12.37 -6.06 -11.16
CA LYS A 370 11.68 -5.16 -12.09
C LYS A 370 12.48 -4.94 -13.39
N HIS A 371 13.80 -5.19 -13.38
CA HIS A 371 14.64 -4.89 -14.54
C HIS A 371 14.25 -5.70 -15.77
N GLY A 372 14.23 -5.04 -16.95
CA GLY A 372 13.81 -5.64 -18.22
C GLY A 372 12.31 -5.91 -18.32
N LYS A 373 11.52 -5.40 -17.37
CA LYS A 373 10.05 -5.41 -17.41
C LYS A 373 9.53 -4.06 -17.85
N PHE A 374 8.23 -3.99 -18.14
CA PHE A 374 7.61 -2.81 -18.72
C PHE A 374 6.53 -2.26 -17.79
N LEU A 375 6.50 -0.92 -17.64
CA LEU A 375 5.49 -0.22 -16.85
C LEU A 375 4.13 -0.26 -17.54
N ALA A 376 3.11 -0.65 -16.82
CA ALA A 376 1.73 -0.63 -17.28
C ALA A 376 1.33 0.76 -17.81
N GLY A 377 0.58 0.77 -18.90
CA GLY A 377 0.05 1.98 -19.54
C GLY A 377 1.06 2.75 -20.40
N SER A 378 2.32 2.89 -19.98
CA SER A 378 3.34 3.64 -20.73
C SER A 378 4.18 2.77 -21.66
N GLY A 379 4.28 1.46 -21.38
CA GLY A 379 5.15 0.55 -22.13
C GLY A 379 6.64 0.88 -22.03
N ARG A 380 7.05 1.69 -21.03
CA ARG A 380 8.47 2.02 -20.80
C ARG A 380 9.16 0.88 -20.07
N GLU A 381 10.37 0.53 -20.54
CA GLU A 381 11.20 -0.48 -19.90
C GLU A 381 11.79 0.06 -18.60
N ILE A 382 11.83 -0.80 -17.58
CA ILE A 382 12.46 -0.52 -16.29
C ILE A 382 13.90 -1.02 -16.35
N LEU A 383 14.84 -0.11 -16.16
CA LEU A 383 16.26 -0.38 -16.22
C LEU A 383 16.87 -0.47 -14.82
N SER A 384 18.04 -1.08 -14.72
CA SER A 384 18.84 -0.98 -13.51
C SER A 384 19.45 0.43 -13.37
N PRO A 385 19.77 0.90 -12.14
CA PRO A 385 20.49 2.16 -11.95
C PRO A 385 21.83 2.24 -12.69
N GLU A 386 22.46 1.10 -13.01
CA GLU A 386 23.69 1.04 -13.78
C GLU A 386 23.53 1.60 -15.21
N ALA A 387 22.35 1.48 -15.81
CA ALA A 387 22.06 2.05 -17.13
C ALA A 387 22.27 3.58 -17.18
N LEU A 388 22.14 4.28 -16.04
CA LEU A 388 22.37 5.72 -15.98
C LEU A 388 23.82 6.13 -16.31
N ARG A 389 24.80 5.25 -16.18
CA ARG A 389 26.18 5.53 -16.62
C ARG A 389 26.28 5.76 -18.12
N THR A 390 25.45 5.06 -18.90
CA THR A 390 25.38 5.22 -20.37
C THR A 390 24.45 6.37 -20.74
N VAL A 391 23.28 6.46 -20.10
CA VAL A 391 22.27 7.50 -20.39
C VAL A 391 22.74 8.89 -19.98
N ARG A 392 23.45 9.02 -18.85
CA ARG A 392 23.97 10.27 -18.27
C ARG A 392 22.91 11.38 -18.20
N PRO A 393 21.81 11.20 -17.49
CA PRO A 393 20.74 12.17 -17.48
C PRO A 393 21.19 13.50 -16.85
N ASP A 394 20.67 14.63 -17.38
CA ASP A 394 20.87 15.95 -16.78
C ASP A 394 19.98 16.14 -15.55
N ILE A 395 18.79 15.55 -15.57
CA ILE A 395 17.78 15.67 -14.50
C ILE A 395 17.27 14.27 -14.15
N VAL A 396 17.14 14.01 -12.85
CA VAL A 396 16.50 12.80 -12.32
C VAL A 396 15.33 13.23 -11.42
N LEU A 397 14.11 12.87 -11.82
CA LEU A 397 12.93 12.94 -10.96
C LEU A 397 12.98 11.74 -9.99
N LEU A 398 13.00 12.02 -8.70
CA LEU A 398 13.00 11.00 -7.67
C LEU A 398 11.58 10.83 -7.11
N MET A 399 10.97 9.67 -7.34
CA MET A 399 9.57 9.41 -7.04
C MET A 399 9.20 9.43 -5.55
N ASN A 400 10.17 9.52 -4.66
CA ASN A 400 9.91 9.67 -3.24
C ASN A 400 11.09 10.40 -2.56
N SER A 401 10.82 11.61 -2.08
CA SER A 401 11.82 12.49 -1.45
C SER A 401 12.54 11.89 -0.25
N ILE A 402 11.92 10.90 0.42
CA ILE A 402 12.54 10.24 1.57
C ILE A 402 13.85 9.51 1.22
N TYR A 403 14.04 9.12 -0.03
CA TYR A 403 15.24 8.43 -0.53
C TYR A 403 16.31 9.39 -1.07
N THR A 404 16.16 10.71 -0.93
CA THR A 404 17.05 11.70 -1.55
C THR A 404 18.53 11.44 -1.26
N GLU A 405 18.89 11.17 -0.01
CA GLU A 405 20.29 10.92 0.36
C GLU A 405 20.79 9.57 -0.17
N GLU A 406 19.97 8.54 -0.11
CA GLU A 406 20.30 7.20 -0.62
C GLU A 406 20.59 7.25 -2.14
N VAL A 407 19.69 7.92 -2.89
CA VAL A 407 19.84 8.05 -4.35
C VAL A 407 20.99 8.99 -4.74
N ARG A 408 21.21 10.07 -4.00
CA ARG A 408 22.35 10.95 -4.24
C ARG A 408 23.67 10.23 -4.06
N ASN A 409 23.79 9.40 -3.03
CA ASN A 409 24.98 8.60 -2.75
C ASN A 409 25.19 7.54 -3.85
N ASP A 410 24.13 6.86 -4.28
CA ASP A 410 24.18 5.88 -5.37
C ASP A 410 24.63 6.54 -6.70
N LEU A 411 24.02 7.66 -7.08
CA LEU A 411 24.42 8.43 -8.27
C LEU A 411 25.89 8.88 -8.21
N THR A 412 26.32 9.36 -7.05
CA THR A 412 27.73 9.82 -6.84
C THR A 412 28.72 8.64 -6.99
N THR A 413 28.40 7.48 -6.44
CA THR A 413 29.21 6.26 -6.55
C THR A 413 29.33 5.80 -8.01
N ARG A 414 28.32 6.05 -8.84
CA ARG A 414 28.34 5.80 -10.30
C ARG A 414 29.07 6.88 -11.10
N GLY A 415 29.58 7.93 -10.46
CA GLY A 415 30.23 9.05 -11.12
C GLY A 415 29.27 10.02 -11.80
N LEU A 416 28.01 10.08 -11.35
CA LEU A 416 26.94 10.90 -11.90
C LEU A 416 26.54 12.03 -10.93
N ARG A 417 26.21 13.21 -11.48
CA ARG A 417 25.76 14.37 -10.72
C ARG A 417 24.63 15.10 -11.45
N PRO A 418 23.52 14.44 -11.76
CA PRO A 418 22.38 15.11 -12.36
C PRO A 418 21.75 16.09 -11.36
N LYS A 419 20.91 17.01 -11.86
CA LYS A 419 19.97 17.74 -11.01
C LYS A 419 18.96 16.75 -10.47
N LEU A 420 19.02 16.43 -9.17
CA LEU A 420 18.03 15.59 -8.49
C LEU A 420 16.83 16.44 -8.09
N VAL A 421 15.62 16.02 -8.51
CA VAL A 421 14.34 16.66 -8.21
C VAL A 421 13.50 15.67 -7.41
N PRO A 422 13.49 15.75 -6.06
CA PRO A 422 12.66 14.92 -5.21
C PRO A 422 11.18 15.35 -5.28
N LEU A 423 10.27 14.35 -5.34
CA LEU A 423 8.81 14.51 -5.35
C LEU A 423 8.18 14.06 -4.03
#